data_09172c16b37df01d603e1709e5295afb
#
_entry.id   09172c16b37df01d603e1709e5295afb
#
_cell.length_a   1.000
_cell.length_b   1.000
_cell.length_c   1.000
_cell.angle_alpha   90.00
_cell.angle_beta   90.00
_cell.angle_gamma   90.00
#
_symmetry.space_group_name_H-M   'P 1'
#
loop_
_entity.id
_entity.type
_entity.pdbx_description
1 polymer ?
#
loop_
_entity_poly.entity_id
_entity_poly.type
_entity_poly.pdbx_seq_one_letter_code
_entity_poly.pdbx_strand_id
1 'polypeptide(L)'
;MKLSMQRTSHETEEEIEMEELDRTIKGLKTGKAGDMDDIPNEFIKNLGPQARKALLRLYNRIWAGEDIPSHWQRANIKPLLKEGKDPSKTTSWRPISLIDCLGKVLERMVADRLMHILEDGGLITPNQAGFRPNRCTTDQILKLVQDATDQFHNGRTSNLTMTSFFDYAKAY
;
A
#
# COMPACT_ATOMS: atom_id res chain seq x y z
N MET A 1 19.51 9.19 -17.54
CA MET A 1 19.25 9.14 -16.09
C MET A 1 18.87 10.50 -15.48
N LYS A 2 19.50 11.63 -15.81
CA LYS A 2 19.12 12.97 -15.27
C LYS A 2 17.77 13.51 -15.76
N LEU A 3 17.32 13.21 -16.98
CA LEU A 3 16.04 13.69 -17.53
C LEU A 3 14.80 12.98 -16.95
N SER A 4 14.93 11.72 -16.52
CA SER A 4 13.84 10.98 -15.85
C SER A 4 13.62 11.48 -14.40
N MET A 5 14.69 11.82 -13.70
CA MET A 5 14.61 12.38 -12.35
C MET A 5 13.96 13.77 -12.29
N GLN A 6 14.12 14.59 -13.34
CA GLN A 6 13.46 15.91 -13.40
C GLN A 6 11.96 15.83 -13.73
N ARG A 7 11.50 14.83 -14.49
CA ARG A 7 10.07 14.58 -14.71
C ARG A 7 9.38 14.07 -13.42
N THR A 8 10.01 13.15 -12.70
CA THR A 8 9.49 12.61 -11.44
C THR A 8 9.39 13.64 -10.31
N SER A 9 10.26 14.67 -10.28
CA SER A 9 10.14 15.74 -9.29
C SER A 9 8.96 16.69 -9.55
N HIS A 10 8.53 16.86 -10.80
CA HIS A 10 7.41 17.75 -11.16
C HIS A 10 6.06 17.12 -10.76
N GLU A 11 5.89 15.81 -10.96
CA GLU A 11 4.64 15.10 -10.64
C GLU A 11 4.37 14.99 -9.12
N THR A 12 5.40 15.05 -8.29
CA THR A 12 5.26 15.10 -6.82
C THR A 12 4.87 16.47 -6.28
N GLU A 13 5.03 17.54 -7.06
CA GLU A 13 4.71 18.92 -6.65
C GLU A 13 3.30 19.35 -7.09
N GLU A 14 2.68 18.62 -8.03
CA GLU A 14 1.35 18.96 -8.53
C GLU A 14 0.27 18.74 -7.47
N GLU A 15 -0.69 19.66 -7.42
CA GLU A 15 -1.86 19.53 -6.56
C GLU A 15 -2.64 18.24 -6.86
N ILE A 16 -3.30 17.72 -5.84
CA ILE A 16 -4.22 16.58 -5.97
C ILE A 16 -5.44 17.04 -6.78
N GLU A 17 -5.80 16.30 -7.82
CA GLU A 17 -6.93 16.59 -8.68
C GLU A 17 -8.24 15.93 -8.19
N MET A 18 -9.37 16.46 -8.63
CA MET A 18 -10.69 15.92 -8.26
C MET A 18 -10.89 14.51 -8.77
N GLU A 19 -10.38 14.20 -9.96
CA GLU A 19 -10.45 12.87 -10.58
C GLU A 19 -9.71 11.83 -9.76
N GLU A 20 -8.60 12.20 -9.17
CA GLU A 20 -7.78 11.34 -8.31
C GLU A 20 -8.52 11.04 -7.00
N LEU A 21 -9.08 12.08 -6.38
CA LEU A 21 -9.92 11.95 -5.19
C LEU A 21 -11.14 11.06 -5.47
N ASP A 22 -11.87 11.30 -6.55
CA ASP A 22 -13.07 10.55 -6.91
C ASP A 22 -12.75 9.08 -7.21
N ARG A 23 -11.65 8.79 -7.88
CA ARG A 23 -11.15 7.42 -8.13
C ARG A 23 -10.87 6.70 -6.82
N THR A 24 -10.19 7.37 -5.89
CA THR A 24 -9.83 6.81 -4.59
C THR A 24 -11.07 6.54 -3.75
N ILE A 25 -12.02 7.50 -3.68
CA ILE A 25 -13.29 7.33 -2.97
C ILE A 25 -14.10 6.17 -3.55
N LYS A 26 -14.18 6.06 -4.87
CA LYS A 26 -14.88 4.95 -5.56
C LYS A 26 -14.30 3.59 -5.17
N GLY A 27 -12.99 3.50 -5.01
CA GLY A 27 -12.25 2.28 -4.64
C GLY A 27 -12.36 1.89 -3.16
N LEU A 28 -12.95 2.70 -2.29
CA LEU A 28 -13.10 2.37 -0.87
C LEU A 28 -13.99 1.14 -0.68
N LYS A 29 -13.54 0.24 0.20
CA LYS A 29 -14.30 -0.97 0.56
C LYS A 29 -15.34 -0.63 1.63
N THR A 30 -16.56 -1.09 1.45
CA THR A 30 -17.66 -0.98 2.42
C THR A 30 -17.60 -2.09 3.48
N GLY A 31 -18.37 -1.95 4.57
CA GLY A 31 -18.44 -2.95 5.64
C GLY A 31 -17.13 -3.10 6.43
N LYS A 32 -16.31 -2.06 6.49
CA LYS A 32 -15.10 -2.02 7.31
C LYS A 32 -15.34 -1.25 8.60
N ALA A 33 -14.69 -1.70 9.67
CA ALA A 33 -14.74 -0.98 10.93
C ALA A 33 -14.22 0.46 10.74
N GLY A 34 -14.98 1.42 11.23
CA GLY A 34 -14.53 2.79 11.40
C GLY A 34 -13.47 2.89 12.50
N ASP A 35 -12.90 4.05 12.65
CA ASP A 35 -12.03 4.39 13.78
C ASP A 35 -12.82 5.14 14.88
N MET A 36 -12.14 5.92 15.71
CA MET A 36 -12.69 6.64 16.86
C MET A 36 -13.69 7.74 16.48
N ASP A 37 -13.64 8.22 15.24
CA ASP A 37 -14.55 9.25 14.71
C ASP A 37 -15.88 8.67 14.18
N ASP A 38 -15.99 7.34 14.12
CA ASP A 38 -17.15 6.61 13.59
C ASP A 38 -17.54 7.03 12.16
N ILE A 39 -16.65 7.65 11.39
CA ILE A 39 -16.89 7.98 9.97
C ILE A 39 -16.59 6.77 9.11
N PRO A 40 -17.61 6.03 8.63
CA PRO A 40 -17.37 4.86 7.78
C PRO A 40 -17.09 5.26 6.33
N ASN A 41 -16.47 4.35 5.59
CA ASN A 41 -16.22 4.55 4.16
C ASN A 41 -17.50 4.83 3.36
N GLU A 42 -18.64 4.31 3.79
CA GLU A 42 -19.95 4.54 3.20
C GLU A 42 -20.34 6.02 3.25
N PHE A 43 -20.04 6.70 4.34
CA PHE A 43 -20.28 8.15 4.46
C PHE A 43 -19.43 8.91 3.45
N ILE A 44 -18.15 8.59 3.34
CA ILE A 44 -17.22 9.23 2.41
C ILE A 44 -17.65 9.01 0.95
N LYS A 45 -18.11 7.80 0.61
CA LYS A 45 -18.63 7.48 -0.73
C LYS A 45 -19.84 8.30 -1.12
N ASN A 46 -20.66 8.66 -0.15
CA ASN A 46 -21.89 9.44 -0.34
C ASN A 46 -21.70 10.97 -0.17
N LEU A 47 -20.47 11.46 -0.04
CA LEU A 47 -20.20 12.88 0.00
C LEU A 47 -20.68 13.57 -1.29
N GLY A 48 -21.47 14.65 -1.12
CA GLY A 48 -21.90 15.49 -2.22
C GLY A 48 -20.76 16.33 -2.80
N PRO A 49 -20.97 16.95 -3.98
CA PRO A 49 -19.92 17.67 -4.71
C PRO A 49 -19.23 18.78 -3.89
N GLN A 50 -19.99 19.51 -3.07
CA GLN A 50 -19.41 20.58 -2.24
C GLN A 50 -18.51 20.05 -1.13
N ALA A 51 -18.91 18.94 -0.49
CA ALA A 51 -18.10 18.28 0.53
C ALA A 51 -16.81 17.69 -0.07
N ARG A 52 -16.87 17.09 -1.27
CA ARG A 52 -15.68 16.61 -1.98
C ARG A 52 -14.71 17.75 -2.33
N LYS A 53 -15.24 18.92 -2.77
CA LYS A 53 -14.40 20.10 -3.02
C LYS A 53 -13.74 20.63 -1.74
N ALA A 54 -14.44 20.58 -0.61
CA ALA A 54 -13.87 20.97 0.68
C ALA A 54 -12.78 20.00 1.12
N LEU A 55 -13.03 18.70 0.95
CA LEU A 55 -12.04 17.64 1.26
C LEU A 55 -10.79 17.76 0.39
N LEU A 56 -10.95 17.96 -0.92
CA LEU A 56 -9.84 18.17 -1.84
C LEU A 56 -8.98 19.38 -1.43
N ARG A 57 -9.61 20.50 -1.04
CA ARG A 57 -8.88 21.67 -0.54
C ARG A 57 -8.09 21.37 0.71
N LEU A 58 -8.67 20.60 1.65
CA LEU A 58 -7.96 20.16 2.85
C LEU A 58 -6.72 19.31 2.50
N TYR A 59 -6.89 18.35 1.60
CA TYR A 59 -5.79 17.49 1.18
C TYR A 59 -4.69 18.26 0.47
N ASN A 60 -5.02 19.22 -0.39
CA ASN A 60 -4.03 20.05 -1.07
C ASN A 60 -3.27 20.98 -0.11
N ARG A 61 -3.93 21.48 0.95
CA ARG A 61 -3.24 22.23 2.00
C ARG A 61 -2.23 21.35 2.75
N ILE A 62 -2.62 20.12 3.12
CA ILE A 62 -1.70 19.15 3.74
C ILE A 62 -0.57 18.81 2.78
N TRP A 63 -0.88 18.60 1.50
CA TRP A 63 0.12 18.30 0.46
C TRP A 63 1.11 19.43 0.27
N ALA A 64 0.67 20.67 0.40
CA ALA A 64 1.51 21.88 0.37
C ALA A 64 2.35 22.08 1.64
N GLY A 65 2.25 21.19 2.63
CA GLY A 65 3.07 21.22 3.84
C GLY A 65 2.37 21.74 5.09
N GLU A 66 1.04 21.92 5.07
CA GLU A 66 0.31 22.20 6.31
C GLU A 66 0.23 20.95 7.20
N ASP A 67 0.02 21.19 8.49
CA ASP A 67 -0.05 20.12 9.47
C ASP A 67 -1.22 19.16 9.21
N ILE A 68 -0.95 17.87 9.34
CA ILE A 68 -1.97 16.83 9.34
C ILE A 68 -2.82 16.97 10.61
N PRO A 69 -4.16 16.89 10.52
CA PRO A 69 -5.03 16.93 11.69
C PRO A 69 -4.57 15.96 12.79
N SER A 70 -4.46 16.45 14.01
CA SER A 70 -3.85 15.69 15.12
C SER A 70 -4.57 14.36 15.43
N HIS A 71 -5.86 14.24 15.14
CA HIS A 71 -6.60 13.00 15.32
C HIS A 71 -6.24 11.95 14.26
N TRP A 72 -5.84 12.33 13.03
CA TRP A 72 -5.36 11.37 12.03
C TRP A 72 -3.98 10.78 12.37
N GLN A 73 -3.23 11.45 13.25
CA GLN A 73 -1.94 10.96 13.73
C GLN A 73 -2.07 9.94 14.87
N ARG A 74 -3.29 9.59 15.25
CA ARG A 74 -3.58 8.61 16.30
C ARG A 74 -4.16 7.34 15.67
N ALA A 75 -3.81 6.20 16.24
CA ALA A 75 -4.38 4.93 15.84
C ALA A 75 -5.00 4.22 17.04
N ASN A 76 -6.15 3.63 16.85
CA ASN A 76 -6.75 2.72 17.81
C ASN A 76 -6.22 1.31 17.54
N ILE A 77 -5.43 0.77 18.47
CA ILE A 77 -4.83 -0.56 18.30
C ILE A 77 -5.81 -1.63 18.76
N LYS A 78 -6.24 -2.47 17.84
CA LYS A 78 -7.06 -3.66 18.16
C LYS A 78 -6.27 -4.93 17.97
N PRO A 79 -6.16 -5.79 19.02
CA PRO A 79 -5.52 -7.08 18.88
C PRO A 79 -6.40 -8.03 18.08
N LEU A 80 -5.84 -8.67 17.06
CA LEU A 80 -6.51 -9.73 16.29
C LEU A 80 -5.81 -11.06 16.56
N LEU A 81 -6.55 -12.05 17.08
CA LEU A 81 -6.00 -13.38 17.32
C LEU A 81 -5.65 -14.06 16.00
N LYS A 82 -4.45 -14.61 15.91
CA LYS A 82 -4.03 -15.44 14.77
C LYS A 82 -4.80 -16.75 14.81
N GLU A 83 -5.31 -17.18 13.65
CA GLU A 83 -6.06 -18.41 13.53
C GLU A 83 -5.29 -19.62 14.09
N GLY A 84 -5.99 -20.44 14.88
CA GLY A 84 -5.42 -21.63 15.49
C GLY A 84 -4.35 -21.40 16.56
N LYS A 85 -4.16 -20.16 17.05
CA LYS A 85 -3.17 -19.85 18.08
C LYS A 85 -3.83 -19.73 19.46
N ASP A 86 -3.04 -20.02 20.49
CA ASP A 86 -3.41 -19.94 21.90
C ASP A 86 -3.61 -18.47 22.33
N PRO A 87 -4.82 -18.05 22.75
CA PRO A 87 -5.10 -16.67 23.14
C PRO A 87 -4.37 -16.20 24.40
N SER A 88 -3.85 -17.11 25.22
CA SER A 88 -3.09 -16.77 26.42
C SER A 88 -1.70 -16.19 26.13
N LYS A 89 -1.19 -16.40 24.92
CA LYS A 89 0.14 -15.95 24.51
C LYS A 89 0.06 -14.63 23.74
N THR A 90 0.82 -13.62 24.15
CA THR A 90 0.89 -12.32 23.48
C THR A 90 1.35 -12.42 22.02
N THR A 91 2.23 -13.39 21.72
CA THR A 91 2.72 -13.66 20.35
C THR A 91 1.67 -14.22 19.40
N SER A 92 0.52 -14.65 19.95
CA SER A 92 -0.63 -15.15 19.17
C SER A 92 -1.48 -14.03 18.58
N TRP A 93 -1.26 -12.79 18.98
CA TRP A 93 -2.03 -11.65 18.56
C TRP A 93 -1.29 -10.80 17.52
N ARG A 94 -2.06 -10.22 16.57
CA ARG A 94 -1.58 -9.18 15.64
C ARG A 94 -2.16 -7.84 16.10
N PRO A 95 -1.35 -6.81 16.35
CA PRO A 95 -1.87 -5.47 16.55
C PRO A 95 -2.36 -4.94 15.19
N ILE A 96 -3.63 -4.54 15.12
CA ILE A 96 -4.20 -3.89 13.95
C ILE A 96 -4.44 -2.44 14.31
N SER A 97 -3.80 -1.54 13.58
CA SER A 97 -4.00 -0.10 13.72
C SER A 97 -5.22 0.34 12.93
N LEU A 98 -6.22 0.84 13.62
CA LEU A 98 -7.36 1.52 13.00
C LEU A 98 -7.07 3.01 13.02
N ILE A 99 -7.02 3.62 11.84
CA ILE A 99 -6.82 5.05 11.62
C ILE A 99 -8.03 5.63 10.88
N ASP A 100 -8.20 6.94 10.96
CA ASP A 100 -9.32 7.66 10.34
C ASP A 100 -9.49 7.34 8.87
N CYS A 101 -10.74 7.14 8.45
CA CYS A 101 -11.03 6.82 7.05
C CYS A 101 -10.68 7.96 6.10
N LEU A 102 -10.83 9.23 6.52
CA LEU A 102 -10.39 10.38 5.72
C LEU A 102 -8.87 10.42 5.56
N GLY A 103 -8.11 10.13 6.64
CA GLY A 103 -6.65 9.97 6.57
C GLY A 103 -6.22 8.88 5.58
N LYS A 104 -6.90 7.72 5.61
CA LYS A 104 -6.64 6.62 4.66
C LYS A 104 -6.87 7.00 3.20
N VAL A 105 -7.83 7.88 2.90
CA VAL A 105 -8.04 8.38 1.53
C VAL A 105 -6.82 9.17 1.06
N LEU A 106 -6.30 10.07 1.90
CA LEU A 106 -5.09 10.83 1.57
C LEU A 106 -3.89 9.88 1.41
N GLU A 107 -3.65 9.00 2.38
CA GLU A 107 -2.55 8.03 2.32
C GLU A 107 -2.61 7.18 1.04
N ARG A 108 -3.80 6.79 0.61
CA ARG A 108 -3.97 6.01 -0.62
C ARG A 108 -3.57 6.81 -1.86
N MET A 109 -3.96 8.07 -1.98
CA MET A 109 -3.56 8.92 -3.11
C MET A 109 -2.05 9.11 -3.14
N VAL A 110 -1.44 9.39 -1.98
CA VAL A 110 0.02 9.51 -1.85
C VAL A 110 0.72 8.21 -2.23
N ALA A 111 0.22 7.06 -1.76
CA ALA A 111 0.78 5.76 -2.09
C ALA A 111 0.67 5.43 -3.59
N ASP A 112 -0.46 5.76 -4.22
CA ASP A 112 -0.66 5.54 -5.65
C ASP A 112 0.28 6.43 -6.49
N ARG A 113 0.49 7.71 -6.12
CA ARG A 113 1.48 8.62 -6.74
C ARG A 113 2.90 8.09 -6.58
N LEU A 114 3.27 7.72 -5.34
CA LEU A 114 4.60 7.18 -5.06
C LEU A 114 4.86 5.90 -5.87
N MET A 115 3.88 4.99 -5.93
CA MET A 115 4.01 3.76 -6.68
C MET A 115 4.18 4.04 -8.18
N HIS A 116 3.44 5.01 -8.74
CA HIS A 116 3.60 5.42 -10.14
C HIS A 116 5.03 5.89 -10.43
N ILE A 117 5.57 6.77 -9.60
CA ILE A 117 6.95 7.27 -9.74
C ILE A 117 7.98 6.13 -9.65
N LEU A 118 7.79 5.22 -8.70
CA LEU A 118 8.72 4.10 -8.48
C LEU A 118 8.70 3.10 -9.65
N GLU A 119 7.52 2.85 -10.24
CA GLU A 119 7.37 1.95 -11.39
C GLU A 119 7.91 2.60 -12.67
N ASP A 120 7.51 3.83 -12.98
CA ASP A 120 7.94 4.54 -14.20
C ASP A 120 9.44 4.85 -14.17
N GLY A 121 9.98 5.14 -13.00
CA GLY A 121 11.41 5.36 -12.80
C GLY A 121 12.24 4.08 -12.82
N GLY A 122 11.61 2.88 -12.85
CA GLY A 122 12.30 1.61 -12.74
C GLY A 122 13.06 1.43 -11.42
N LEU A 123 12.60 2.09 -10.35
CA LEU A 123 13.26 2.12 -9.05
C LEU A 123 12.97 0.86 -8.21
N ILE A 124 11.97 0.08 -8.62
CA ILE A 124 11.65 -1.20 -7.97
C ILE A 124 12.23 -2.33 -8.81
N THR A 125 12.97 -3.23 -8.17
CA THR A 125 13.53 -4.41 -8.87
C THR A 125 12.41 -5.23 -9.53
N PRO A 126 12.59 -5.72 -10.77
CA PRO A 126 11.63 -6.60 -11.45
C PRO A 126 11.27 -7.87 -10.66
N ASN A 127 12.15 -8.28 -9.75
CA ASN A 127 11.96 -9.47 -8.93
C ASN A 127 11.08 -9.26 -7.70
N GLN A 128 10.77 -8.02 -7.33
CA GLN A 128 9.85 -7.73 -6.24
C GLN A 128 8.40 -7.88 -6.71
N ALA A 129 7.63 -8.76 -6.10
CA ALA A 129 6.19 -8.89 -6.35
C ALA A 129 5.33 -8.32 -5.20
N GLY A 130 5.85 -8.33 -3.97
CA GLY A 130 5.11 -7.84 -2.81
C GLY A 130 4.79 -6.34 -2.90
N PHE A 131 3.54 -5.98 -2.56
CA PHE A 131 3.02 -4.59 -2.53
C PHE A 131 3.04 -3.87 -3.89
N ARG A 132 3.12 -4.60 -5.00
CA ARG A 132 3.11 -4.03 -6.35
C ARG A 132 1.80 -4.36 -7.07
N PRO A 133 1.23 -3.42 -7.87
CA PRO A 133 0.07 -3.69 -8.70
C PRO A 133 0.41 -4.73 -9.77
N ASN A 134 -0.58 -5.55 -10.14
CA ASN A 134 -0.46 -6.56 -11.20
C ASN A 134 0.66 -7.60 -10.99
N ARG A 135 1.09 -7.82 -9.75
CA ARG A 135 2.05 -8.85 -9.34
C ARG A 135 1.43 -9.74 -8.27
N CYS A 136 1.74 -11.03 -8.32
CA CYS A 136 1.25 -11.97 -7.31
C CYS A 136 2.34 -12.96 -6.87
N THR A 137 2.08 -13.66 -5.78
CA THR A 137 2.97 -14.72 -5.27
C THR A 137 3.14 -15.86 -6.26
N THR A 138 2.09 -16.16 -7.04
CA THR A 138 2.14 -17.22 -8.06
C THR A 138 3.21 -16.94 -9.11
N ASP A 139 3.36 -15.67 -9.54
CA ASP A 139 4.40 -15.29 -10.51
C ASP A 139 5.81 -15.61 -10.00
N GLN A 140 6.04 -15.39 -8.69
CA GLN A 140 7.34 -15.69 -8.08
C GLN A 140 7.60 -17.19 -7.95
N ILE A 141 6.56 -17.96 -7.64
CA ILE A 141 6.67 -19.44 -7.59
C ILE A 141 6.93 -19.99 -8.98
N LEU A 142 6.21 -19.51 -10.00
CA LEU A 142 6.42 -19.94 -11.39
C LEU A 142 7.83 -19.61 -11.86
N LYS A 143 8.35 -18.42 -11.54
CA LYS A 143 9.70 -18.03 -11.87
C LYS A 143 10.73 -18.96 -11.22
N LEU A 144 10.57 -19.25 -9.93
CA LEU A 144 11.45 -20.18 -9.21
C LEU A 144 11.45 -21.58 -9.85
N VAL A 145 10.25 -22.09 -10.20
CA VAL A 145 10.10 -23.39 -10.87
C VAL A 145 10.77 -23.36 -12.25
N GLN A 146 10.57 -22.28 -13.01
CA GLN A 146 11.20 -22.12 -14.32
C GLN A 146 12.71 -22.10 -14.22
N ASP A 147 13.27 -21.29 -13.31
CA ASP A 147 14.73 -21.21 -13.09
C ASP A 147 15.32 -22.59 -12.73
N ALA A 148 14.63 -23.36 -11.89
CA ALA A 148 15.04 -24.72 -11.55
C ALA A 148 14.96 -25.67 -12.76
N THR A 149 13.87 -25.59 -13.53
CA THR A 149 13.64 -26.45 -14.71
C THR A 149 14.67 -26.19 -15.80
N ASP A 150 14.98 -24.91 -16.05
CA ASP A 150 15.98 -24.50 -17.05
C ASP A 150 17.37 -25.06 -16.74
N GLN A 151 17.75 -25.16 -15.45
CA GLN A 151 18.99 -25.78 -15.03
C GLN A 151 19.03 -27.29 -15.36
N PHE A 152 17.90 -27.99 -15.20
CA PHE A 152 17.81 -29.40 -15.57
C PHE A 152 17.92 -29.64 -17.10
N HIS A 153 17.31 -28.77 -17.91
CA HIS A 153 17.30 -28.92 -19.37
C HIS A 153 18.63 -28.53 -20.05
N ASN A 154 19.41 -27.66 -19.42
CA ASN A 154 20.69 -27.23 -19.97
C ASN A 154 21.79 -28.31 -19.96
N GLY A 155 21.46 -29.55 -19.64
CA GLY A 155 22.28 -30.76 -19.86
C GLY A 155 23.61 -30.84 -19.09
N ARG A 156 23.84 -29.92 -18.15
CA ARG A 156 24.99 -29.95 -17.26
C ARG A 156 24.62 -30.66 -15.97
N THR A 157 24.97 -31.93 -15.90
CA THR A 157 24.71 -32.83 -14.77
C THR A 157 25.29 -32.41 -13.41
N SER A 158 25.99 -31.27 -13.35
CA SER A 158 26.65 -30.78 -12.14
C SER A 158 26.06 -29.48 -11.58
N ASN A 159 24.98 -28.94 -12.16
CA ASN A 159 24.37 -27.69 -11.63
C ASN A 159 23.34 -28.02 -10.56
N LEU A 160 23.62 -27.62 -9.35
CA LEU A 160 22.70 -27.69 -8.22
C LEU A 160 21.96 -26.34 -8.04
N THR A 161 20.63 -26.33 -8.08
CA THR A 161 19.85 -25.16 -7.71
C THR A 161 19.63 -25.18 -6.20
N MET A 162 20.10 -24.15 -5.52
CA MET A 162 19.86 -23.96 -4.09
C MET A 162 18.96 -22.74 -3.88
N THR A 163 17.89 -22.92 -3.11
CA THR A 163 16.96 -21.85 -2.76
C THR A 163 17.00 -21.62 -1.25
N SER A 164 17.21 -20.37 -0.84
CA SER A 164 17.18 -19.95 0.54
C SER A 164 15.96 -19.05 0.77
N PHE A 165 15.17 -19.34 1.81
CA PHE A 165 14.01 -18.56 2.21
C PHE A 165 14.36 -17.78 3.47
N PHE A 166 14.15 -16.45 3.44
CA PHE A 166 14.37 -15.58 4.58
C PHE A 166 13.03 -14.98 5.02
N ASP A 167 12.75 -15.08 6.31
CA ASP A 167 11.59 -14.44 6.93
C ASP A 167 12.05 -13.70 8.20
N TYR A 168 11.58 -12.46 8.36
CA TYR A 168 11.93 -11.64 9.51
C TYR A 168 10.89 -11.82 10.61
N ALA A 169 11.31 -12.37 11.72
CA ALA A 169 10.45 -12.43 12.90
C ALA A 169 10.23 -11.02 13.47
N LYS A 170 8.98 -10.64 13.64
CA LYS A 170 8.56 -9.31 14.17
C LYS A 170 9.06 -8.15 13.30
N ALA A 171 8.85 -8.24 12.00
CA ALA A 171 9.19 -7.17 11.06
C ALA A 171 8.32 -5.91 11.20
N TYR A 172 7.31 -5.91 12.10
CA TYR A 172 6.40 -4.82 12.43
C TYR A 172 6.38 -4.60 13.94
#